data_f679ff4d78cf002de07f6c6958b35bca
#
_entry.id   f679ff4d78cf002de07f6c6958b35bca
#
_cell.length_a   1.000
_cell.length_b   1.000
_cell.length_c   1.000
_cell.angle_alpha   90.00
_cell.angle_beta   90.00
_cell.angle_gamma   90.00
#
_symmetry.space_group_name_H-M   'P 1'
#
loop_
_entity.id
_entity.type
_entity.pdbx_description
1 polymer ?
#
loop_
_entity_poly.entity_id
_entity_poly.type
_entity_poly.pdbx_seq_one_letter_code
_entity_poly.pdbx_strand_id
1 'polypeptide(L)'
;MTDYIRAWHFVGDTLRDGRPIPRKGQWLVHPGKAIICESGLHASRRPSHALEYAPGPVLCLVECDGIVDEQRDKLVCTRRRIIERADITQTLRYYARMQALSVIHLYDDPADVVLDYLMTGDEAARAAAWAAARDAAWDAAWDAARDAARDAARDAA
;
A
#
# COMPACT_ATOMS: atom_id res chain seq x y z
N MET A 1 -16.56 -16.01 27.69
CA MET A 1 -16.68 -15.27 26.41
C MET A 1 -15.28 -15.15 25.86
N THR A 2 -15.04 -15.67 24.68
CA THR A 2 -13.71 -15.57 24.06
C THR A 2 -13.59 -14.16 23.48
N ASP A 3 -12.75 -13.31 24.08
CA ASP A 3 -12.51 -11.95 23.61
C ASP A 3 -11.62 -11.98 22.38
N TYR A 4 -12.23 -12.03 21.20
CA TYR A 4 -11.50 -11.86 19.94
C TYR A 4 -11.20 -10.39 19.69
N ILE A 5 -9.98 -10.11 19.24
CA ILE A 5 -9.60 -8.77 18.80
C ILE A 5 -10.01 -8.59 17.35
N ARG A 6 -10.80 -7.55 17.05
CA ARG A 6 -11.07 -7.11 15.70
C ARG A 6 -9.92 -6.25 15.19
N ALA A 7 -9.46 -6.57 14.00
CA ALA A 7 -8.33 -5.91 13.35
C ALA A 7 -8.50 -5.92 11.83
N TRP A 8 -7.56 -5.30 11.13
CA TRP A 8 -7.57 -5.16 9.68
C TRP A 8 -6.38 -5.87 9.06
N HIS A 9 -6.61 -6.43 7.88
CA HIS A 9 -5.58 -7.12 7.11
C HIS A 9 -5.89 -7.00 5.63
N PHE A 10 -4.87 -6.82 4.81
CA PHE A 10 -5.00 -6.86 3.35
C PHE A 10 -4.59 -8.22 2.82
N VAL A 11 -5.24 -8.65 1.74
CA VAL A 11 -4.88 -9.86 0.99
C VAL A 11 -4.73 -9.55 -0.49
N GLY A 12 -3.87 -10.31 -1.17
CA GLY A 12 -3.79 -10.39 -2.62
C GLY A 12 -4.57 -11.59 -3.14
N ASP A 13 -4.05 -12.25 -4.17
CA ASP A 13 -4.66 -13.44 -4.76
C ASP A 13 -4.48 -14.68 -3.87
N THR A 14 -3.38 -14.74 -3.13
CA THR A 14 -3.04 -15.81 -2.20
C THR A 14 -2.55 -15.27 -0.87
N LEU A 15 -2.43 -16.13 0.13
CA LEU A 15 -1.67 -15.85 1.34
C LEU A 15 -0.16 -15.77 0.99
N ARG A 16 0.62 -15.16 1.89
CA ARG A 16 2.08 -15.00 1.72
C ARG A 16 2.83 -16.32 1.47
N ASP A 17 2.30 -17.41 1.98
CA ASP A 17 2.86 -18.76 1.82
C ASP A 17 2.28 -19.52 0.61
N GLY A 18 1.56 -18.84 -0.29
CA GLY A 18 0.98 -19.40 -1.52
C GLY A 18 -0.34 -20.14 -1.33
N ARG A 19 -0.81 -20.32 -0.09
CA ARG A 19 -2.11 -20.96 0.16
C ARG A 19 -3.27 -20.06 -0.30
N PRO A 20 -4.42 -20.66 -0.64
CA PRO A 20 -5.60 -19.87 -0.99
C PRO A 20 -6.11 -19.06 0.21
N ILE A 21 -6.73 -17.91 -0.09
CA ILE A 21 -7.36 -17.06 0.92
C ILE A 21 -8.50 -17.84 1.60
N PRO A 22 -8.55 -17.93 2.95
CA PRO A 22 -9.60 -18.63 3.67
C PRO A 22 -10.99 -18.05 3.38
N ARG A 23 -12.02 -18.89 3.44
CA ARG A 23 -13.41 -18.43 3.36
C ARG A 23 -13.77 -17.61 4.61
N LYS A 24 -14.76 -16.71 4.47
CA LYS A 24 -15.31 -15.96 5.62
C LYS A 24 -15.72 -16.94 6.73
N GLY A 25 -15.36 -16.60 7.96
CA GLY A 25 -15.62 -17.41 9.16
C GLY A 25 -14.64 -18.57 9.38
N GLN A 26 -13.88 -18.97 8.38
CA GLN A 26 -12.91 -20.06 8.50
C GLN A 26 -11.68 -19.60 9.29
N TRP A 27 -11.35 -20.33 10.36
CA TRP A 27 -10.14 -20.09 11.13
C TRP A 27 -8.89 -20.54 10.37
N LEU A 28 -7.97 -19.63 10.22
CA LEU A 28 -6.58 -19.91 9.86
C LEU A 28 -5.79 -20.05 11.16
N VAL A 29 -5.03 -21.13 11.27
CA VAL A 29 -4.18 -21.41 12.43
C VAL A 29 -2.73 -21.42 12.00
N HIS A 30 -1.88 -20.70 12.71
CA HIS A 30 -0.43 -20.74 12.51
C HIS A 30 0.15 -22.00 13.18
N PRO A 31 0.88 -22.87 12.45
CA PRO A 31 1.30 -24.16 12.98
C PRO A 31 2.52 -24.10 13.92
N GLY A 32 3.20 -22.96 14.02
CA GLY A 32 4.43 -22.80 14.77
C GLY A 32 4.40 -21.69 15.80
N LYS A 33 5.56 -21.29 16.29
CA LYS A 33 5.71 -20.12 17.16
C LYS A 33 5.44 -18.84 16.35
N ALA A 34 4.51 -18.04 16.81
CA ALA A 34 4.27 -16.72 16.22
C ALA A 34 5.29 -15.71 16.77
N ILE A 35 5.96 -15.00 15.86
CA ILE A 35 6.97 -13.98 16.16
C ILE A 35 6.68 -12.78 15.29
N ILE A 36 6.55 -11.61 15.90
CA ILE A 36 6.20 -10.38 15.17
C ILE A 36 7.28 -10.05 14.12
N CYS A 37 6.87 -9.60 12.93
CA CYS A 37 7.70 -9.35 11.75
C CYS A 37 8.36 -10.58 11.10
N GLU A 38 8.26 -11.76 11.71
CA GLU A 38 8.96 -12.96 11.25
C GLU A 38 7.98 -14.07 10.85
N SER A 39 7.14 -14.52 11.77
CA SER A 39 6.22 -15.63 11.56
C SER A 39 4.90 -15.43 12.31
N GLY A 40 3.80 -16.03 11.82
CA GLY A 40 2.49 -15.91 12.44
C GLY A 40 1.48 -15.15 11.58
N LEU A 41 0.31 -14.89 12.15
CA LEU A 41 -0.79 -14.22 11.47
C LEU A 41 -0.83 -12.76 11.92
N HIS A 42 -0.41 -11.87 11.03
CA HIS A 42 -0.34 -10.43 11.32
C HIS A 42 -1.63 -9.71 10.94
N ALA A 43 -1.97 -8.70 11.72
CA ALA A 43 -3.05 -7.76 11.45
C ALA A 43 -2.73 -6.40 12.08
N SER A 44 -3.54 -5.37 11.81
CA SER A 44 -3.37 -4.02 12.36
C SER A 44 -4.66 -3.50 12.95
N ARG A 45 -4.59 -2.74 14.06
CA ARG A 45 -5.77 -2.12 14.68
C ARG A 45 -6.44 -1.08 13.79
N ARG A 46 -5.69 -0.48 12.88
CA ARG A 46 -6.17 0.56 11.96
C ARG A 46 -5.98 0.11 10.52
N PRO A 47 -6.94 0.38 9.63
CA PRO A 47 -6.80 0.03 8.22
C PRO A 47 -5.63 0.76 7.54
N SER A 48 -5.31 1.99 7.96
CA SER A 48 -4.15 2.74 7.46
C SER A 48 -2.81 2.04 7.76
N HIS A 49 -2.66 1.47 8.96
CA HIS A 49 -1.47 0.69 9.30
C HIS A 49 -1.42 -0.64 8.54
N ALA A 50 -2.59 -1.29 8.33
CA ALA A 50 -2.66 -2.51 7.52
C ALA A 50 -2.27 -2.25 6.06
N LEU A 51 -2.55 -1.05 5.54
CA LEU A 51 -2.22 -0.65 4.17
C LEU A 51 -0.71 -0.63 3.90
N GLU A 52 0.11 -0.32 4.90
CA GLU A 52 1.58 -0.34 4.79
C GLU A 52 2.14 -1.73 4.41
N TYR A 53 1.37 -2.79 4.70
CA TYR A 53 1.75 -4.20 4.47
C TYR A 53 0.88 -4.88 3.41
N ALA A 54 0.09 -4.10 2.65
CA ALA A 54 -0.91 -4.63 1.73
C ALA A 54 -0.27 -5.33 0.52
N PRO A 55 -0.50 -6.63 0.30
CA PRO A 55 -0.05 -7.31 -0.91
C PRO A 55 -1.00 -7.12 -2.10
N GLY A 56 -2.16 -6.54 -1.87
CA GLY A 56 -3.20 -6.29 -2.86
C GLY A 56 -4.33 -5.42 -2.30
N PRO A 57 -5.36 -5.14 -3.09
CA PRO A 57 -6.38 -4.14 -2.75
C PRO A 57 -7.54 -4.65 -1.91
N VAL A 58 -7.55 -5.93 -1.53
CA VAL A 58 -8.68 -6.52 -0.79
C VAL A 58 -8.49 -6.32 0.70
N LEU A 59 -9.23 -5.39 1.28
CA LEU A 59 -9.27 -5.12 2.71
C LEU A 59 -10.17 -6.13 3.42
N CYS A 60 -9.66 -6.73 4.49
CA CYS A 60 -10.36 -7.68 5.34
C CYS A 60 -10.52 -7.13 6.76
N LEU A 61 -11.75 -7.17 7.30
CA LEU A 61 -12.00 -7.16 8.73
C LEU A 61 -11.77 -8.57 9.25
N VAL A 62 -10.90 -8.72 10.24
CA VAL A 62 -10.54 -10.01 10.82
C VAL A 62 -10.78 -10.07 12.31
N GLU A 63 -11.02 -11.26 12.84
CA GLU A 63 -10.91 -11.57 14.25
C GLU A 63 -9.62 -12.34 14.48
N CYS A 64 -8.88 -11.88 15.48
CA CYS A 64 -7.60 -12.44 15.92
C CYS A 64 -7.76 -13.05 17.31
N ASP A 65 -7.16 -14.24 17.51
CA ASP A 65 -7.15 -14.98 18.76
C ASP A 65 -5.73 -15.47 19.04
N GLY A 66 -5.38 -15.59 20.33
CA GLY A 66 -4.03 -15.95 20.73
C GLY A 66 -3.01 -14.90 20.30
N ILE A 67 -3.26 -13.64 20.70
CA ILE A 67 -2.30 -12.55 20.48
C ILE A 67 -1.01 -12.86 21.25
N VAL A 68 0.10 -12.83 20.54
CA VAL A 68 1.44 -13.13 21.10
C VAL A 68 2.22 -11.85 21.34
N ASP A 69 2.12 -10.88 20.42
CA ASP A 69 2.81 -9.60 20.53
C ASP A 69 2.06 -8.53 19.72
N GLU A 70 2.22 -7.27 20.16
CA GLU A 70 1.60 -6.11 19.50
C GLU A 70 2.55 -4.91 19.52
N GLN A 71 2.73 -4.29 18.36
CA GLN A 71 3.44 -3.02 18.16
C GLN A 71 2.45 -1.90 17.83
N ARG A 72 2.95 -0.69 17.64
CA ARG A 72 2.12 0.48 17.34
C ARG A 72 1.24 0.30 16.09
N ASP A 73 1.75 -0.38 15.07
CA ASP A 73 1.16 -0.48 13.73
C ASP A 73 0.66 -1.89 13.38
N LYS A 74 1.04 -2.91 14.13
CA LYS A 74 0.69 -4.30 13.84
C LYS A 74 0.64 -5.16 15.11
N LEU A 75 -0.08 -6.27 15.01
CA LEU A 75 -0.08 -7.36 15.99
C LEU A 75 0.20 -8.70 15.29
N VAL A 76 0.62 -9.68 16.06
CA VAL A 76 0.77 -11.08 15.62
C VAL A 76 -0.06 -11.99 16.51
N CYS A 77 -0.78 -12.92 15.89
CA CYS A 77 -1.61 -13.90 16.56
C CYS A 77 -1.41 -15.31 16.01
N THR A 78 -1.87 -16.30 16.77
CA THR A 78 -1.81 -17.72 16.38
C THR A 78 -3.02 -18.17 15.58
N ARG A 79 -4.17 -17.46 15.72
CA ARG A 79 -5.42 -17.77 15.01
C ARG A 79 -6.06 -16.50 14.47
N ARG A 80 -6.55 -16.55 13.23
CA ARG A 80 -7.24 -15.44 12.59
C ARG A 80 -8.32 -15.95 11.65
N ARG A 81 -9.47 -15.27 11.60
CA ARG A 81 -10.50 -15.50 10.58
C ARG A 81 -10.96 -14.21 9.94
N ILE A 82 -11.33 -14.29 8.68
CA ILE A 82 -11.94 -13.17 7.94
C ILE A 82 -13.41 -13.10 8.28
N ILE A 83 -13.87 -11.93 8.76
CA ILE A 83 -15.29 -11.65 9.05
C ILE A 83 -15.94 -11.01 7.82
N GLU A 84 -15.31 -9.97 7.28
CA GLU A 84 -15.73 -9.28 6.06
C GLU A 84 -14.53 -8.99 5.19
N ARG A 85 -14.78 -8.86 3.88
CA ARG A 85 -13.77 -8.41 2.92
C ARG A 85 -14.40 -7.61 1.79
N ALA A 86 -13.67 -6.62 1.30
CA ALA A 86 -14.07 -5.80 0.16
C ALA A 86 -12.85 -5.47 -0.69
N ASP A 87 -13.01 -5.50 -2.00
CA ASP A 87 -12.05 -4.87 -2.91
C ASP A 87 -12.23 -3.35 -2.82
N ILE A 88 -11.19 -2.64 -2.41
CA ILE A 88 -11.19 -1.20 -2.25
C ILE A 88 -10.27 -0.51 -3.26
N THR A 89 -10.01 -1.14 -4.43
CA THR A 89 -9.16 -0.61 -5.50
C THR A 89 -9.53 0.84 -5.85
N GLN A 90 -10.81 1.13 -6.04
CA GLN A 90 -11.27 2.48 -6.42
C GLN A 90 -11.02 3.49 -5.29
N THR A 91 -11.25 3.10 -4.05
CA THR A 91 -10.97 3.94 -2.87
C THR A 91 -9.47 4.25 -2.77
N LEU A 92 -8.61 3.26 -2.96
CA LEU A 92 -7.16 3.45 -2.93
C LEU A 92 -6.68 4.36 -4.08
N ARG A 93 -7.22 4.19 -5.28
CA ARG A 93 -6.93 5.06 -6.43
C ARG A 93 -7.38 6.50 -6.16
N TYR A 94 -8.58 6.69 -5.64
CA TYR A 94 -9.07 8.01 -5.25
C TYR A 94 -8.15 8.65 -4.21
N TYR A 95 -7.82 7.91 -3.15
CA TYR A 95 -6.90 8.39 -2.11
C TYR A 95 -5.53 8.80 -2.69
N ALA A 96 -4.92 7.96 -3.53
CA ALA A 96 -3.64 8.26 -4.16
C ALA A 96 -3.70 9.54 -5.02
N ARG A 97 -4.80 9.73 -5.80
CA ARG A 97 -5.00 10.95 -6.59
C ARG A 97 -5.13 12.20 -5.71
N MET A 98 -5.89 12.11 -4.61
CA MET A 98 -6.03 13.24 -3.67
C MET A 98 -4.71 13.60 -3.00
N GLN A 99 -3.87 12.61 -2.67
CA GLN A 99 -2.53 12.86 -2.14
C GLN A 99 -1.63 13.55 -3.21
N ALA A 100 -1.66 13.08 -4.44
CA ALA A 100 -0.91 13.72 -5.54
C ALA A 100 -1.38 15.16 -5.78
N LEU A 101 -2.70 15.40 -5.82
CA LEU A 101 -3.26 16.75 -5.97
C LEU A 101 -2.87 17.69 -4.81
N SER A 102 -2.76 17.19 -3.60
CA SER A 102 -2.39 18.03 -2.44
C SER A 102 -0.98 18.61 -2.54
N VAL A 103 -0.10 17.99 -3.31
CA VAL A 103 1.30 18.40 -3.52
C VAL A 103 1.60 18.84 -4.95
N ILE A 104 0.60 18.87 -5.84
CA ILE A 104 0.81 19.20 -7.27
C ILE A 104 1.41 20.59 -7.47
N HIS A 105 1.14 21.51 -6.54
CA HIS A 105 1.69 22.87 -6.54
C HIS A 105 3.22 22.93 -6.34
N LEU A 106 3.84 21.83 -5.95
CA LEU A 106 5.32 21.70 -5.84
C LEU A 106 5.96 21.26 -7.16
N TYR A 107 5.15 20.97 -8.16
CA TYR A 107 5.61 20.53 -9.47
C TYR A 107 5.39 21.65 -10.49
N ASP A 108 6.48 22.13 -11.11
CA ASP A 108 6.43 23.16 -12.12
C ASP A 108 5.88 22.57 -13.43
N ASP A 109 4.80 23.14 -13.95
CA ASP A 109 4.21 22.81 -15.25
C ASP A 109 3.80 21.32 -15.43
N PRO A 110 2.85 20.81 -14.62
CA PRO A 110 2.34 19.46 -14.82
C PRO A 110 1.54 19.36 -16.12
N ALA A 111 1.81 18.32 -16.91
CA ALA A 111 1.10 18.09 -18.17
C ALA A 111 -0.43 18.00 -17.95
N ASP A 112 -1.24 18.62 -18.83
CA ASP A 112 -2.70 18.68 -18.72
C ASP A 112 -3.33 17.28 -18.50
N VAL A 113 -2.86 16.26 -19.22
CA VAL A 113 -3.37 14.90 -19.08
C VAL A 113 -3.16 14.32 -17.67
N VAL A 114 -2.12 14.75 -16.95
CA VAL A 114 -1.88 14.39 -15.56
C VAL A 114 -2.88 15.07 -14.65
N LEU A 115 -3.09 16.38 -14.81
CA LEU A 115 -4.07 17.16 -14.05
C LEU A 115 -5.49 16.61 -14.26
N ASP A 116 -5.88 16.37 -15.51
CA ASP A 116 -7.18 15.81 -15.86
C ASP A 116 -7.41 14.45 -15.19
N TYR A 117 -6.46 13.55 -15.28
CA TYR A 117 -6.56 12.26 -14.58
C TYR A 117 -6.65 12.41 -13.07
N LEU A 118 -5.82 13.25 -12.46
CA LEU A 118 -5.83 13.45 -11.02
C LEU A 118 -7.16 14.02 -10.54
N MET A 119 -7.76 14.94 -11.27
CA MET A 119 -9.05 15.56 -10.92
C MET A 119 -10.24 14.63 -11.18
N THR A 120 -10.29 13.99 -12.35
CA THR A 120 -11.46 13.22 -12.79
C THR A 120 -11.39 11.76 -12.37
N GLY A 121 -10.21 11.15 -12.38
CA GLY A 121 -9.99 9.71 -12.21
C GLY A 121 -10.41 8.89 -13.41
N ASP A 122 -10.46 9.50 -14.61
CA ASP A 122 -10.78 8.78 -15.84
C ASP A 122 -9.75 7.69 -16.12
N GLU A 123 -10.18 6.43 -16.04
CA GLU A 123 -9.33 5.28 -16.27
C GLU A 123 -8.80 5.20 -17.70
N ALA A 124 -9.49 5.78 -18.67
CA ALA A 124 -9.00 5.84 -20.05
C ALA A 124 -7.78 6.77 -20.18
N ALA A 125 -7.72 7.84 -19.39
CA ALA A 125 -6.60 8.77 -19.35
C ALA A 125 -5.43 8.27 -18.47
N ARG A 126 -5.65 7.31 -17.60
CA ARG A 126 -4.67 6.86 -16.58
C ARG A 126 -3.33 6.45 -17.16
N ALA A 127 -3.32 5.67 -18.23
CA ALA A 127 -2.09 5.18 -18.85
C ALA A 127 -1.27 6.33 -19.46
N ALA A 128 -1.93 7.27 -20.13
CA ALA A 128 -1.29 8.45 -20.72
C ALA A 128 -0.75 9.39 -19.63
N ALA A 129 -1.53 9.64 -18.58
CA ALA A 129 -1.10 10.44 -17.45
C ALA A 129 0.13 9.84 -16.74
N TRP A 130 0.14 8.52 -16.57
CA TRP A 130 1.27 7.82 -15.95
C TRP A 130 2.52 7.88 -16.81
N ALA A 131 2.38 7.74 -18.14
CA ALA A 131 3.50 7.87 -19.08
C ALA A 131 4.07 9.30 -19.04
N ALA A 132 3.23 10.32 -19.11
CA ALA A 132 3.66 11.73 -19.07
C ALA A 132 4.37 12.08 -17.75
N ALA A 133 3.82 11.65 -16.60
CA ALA A 133 4.46 11.88 -15.30
C ALA A 133 5.82 11.19 -15.17
N ARG A 134 5.92 9.96 -15.68
CA ARG A 134 7.20 9.21 -15.69
C ARG A 134 8.24 9.89 -16.58
N ASP A 135 7.85 10.30 -17.77
CA ASP A 135 8.78 10.91 -18.74
C ASP A 135 9.28 12.25 -18.19
N ALA A 136 8.43 13.09 -17.61
CA ALA A 136 8.82 14.32 -16.94
C ALA A 136 9.76 14.09 -15.74
N ALA A 137 9.51 13.07 -14.92
CA ALA A 137 10.41 12.72 -13.82
C ALA A 137 11.79 12.25 -14.32
N TRP A 138 11.82 11.54 -15.46
CA TRP A 138 13.07 11.11 -16.10
C TRP A 138 13.86 12.29 -16.63
N ASP A 139 13.22 13.24 -17.33
CA ASP A 139 13.86 14.45 -17.87
C ASP A 139 14.44 15.31 -16.74
N ALA A 140 13.69 15.53 -15.67
CA ALA A 140 14.16 16.27 -14.50
C ALA A 140 15.39 15.62 -13.83
N ALA A 141 15.38 14.29 -13.70
CA ALA A 141 16.53 13.56 -13.15
C ALA A 141 17.76 13.64 -14.05
N TRP A 142 17.57 13.60 -15.37
CA TRP A 142 18.64 13.72 -16.35
C TRP A 142 19.26 15.13 -16.33
N ASP A 143 18.44 16.17 -16.28
CA ASP A 143 18.90 17.56 -16.22
C ASP A 143 19.67 17.82 -14.92
N ALA A 144 19.17 17.37 -13.77
CA ALA A 144 19.87 17.49 -12.49
C ALA A 144 21.24 16.78 -12.51
N ALA A 145 21.32 15.58 -13.10
CA ALA A 145 22.57 14.85 -13.24
C ALA A 145 23.58 15.57 -14.15
N ARG A 146 23.10 16.17 -15.25
CA ARG A 146 23.93 16.95 -16.15
C ARG A 146 24.48 18.22 -15.51
N ASP A 147 23.66 18.93 -14.74
CA ASP A 147 24.07 20.13 -14.03
C ASP A 147 25.10 19.82 -12.94
N ALA A 148 24.86 18.77 -12.14
CA ALA A 148 25.83 18.31 -11.16
C ALA A 148 27.18 17.92 -11.79
N ALA A 149 27.18 17.26 -12.96
CA ALA A 149 28.40 16.92 -13.68
C ALA A 149 29.15 18.15 -14.19
N ARG A 150 28.44 19.19 -14.66
CA ARG A 150 29.05 20.46 -15.08
C ARG A 150 29.68 21.22 -13.92
N ASP A 151 29.00 21.23 -12.77
CA ASP A 151 29.51 21.91 -11.59
C ASP A 151 30.77 21.21 -11.05
N ALA A 152 30.75 19.89 -10.96
CA ALA A 152 31.91 19.10 -10.57
C ALA A 152 33.10 19.31 -11.54
N ALA A 153 32.85 19.47 -12.83
CA ALA A 153 33.92 19.77 -13.82
C ALA A 153 34.51 21.18 -13.67
N ARG A 154 33.69 22.16 -13.24
CA ARG A 154 34.17 23.53 -12.96
C ARG A 154 35.01 23.58 -11.70
N ASP A 155 34.63 22.84 -10.68
CA ASP A 155 35.35 22.79 -9.39
C ASP A 155 36.71 22.09 -9.50
N ALA A 156 36.89 21.24 -10.53
CA ALA A 156 38.11 20.48 -10.78
C ALA A 156 39.13 21.23 -11.70
N ALA A 157 38.76 22.38 -12.26
CA ALA A 157 39.58 23.17 -13.20
C ALA A 157 40.27 24.36 -12.52
#